data_34437e5a675636cbd7aa82f4e3a663bf
#
_entry.id   34437e5a675636cbd7aa82f4e3a663bf
#
_cell.length_a   1.000
_cell.length_b   1.000
_cell.length_c   1.000
_cell.angle_alpha   90.00
_cell.angle_beta   90.00
_cell.angle_gamma   90.00
#
_symmetry.space_group_name_H-M   'P 1'
#
loop_
_entity.id
_entity.type
_entity.pdbx_description
1 polymer ?
#
loop_
_entity_poly.entity_id
_entity_poly.type
_entity_poly.pdbx_seq_one_letter_code
_entity_poly.pdbx_strand_id
1 'polypeptide(L)'
;DIYEANVNTIAIQGPKSENLMIKVFGDEIKELKFFNYKYCNFKGVKHLISKTGYSKQGGYEIHIENILSGLELYDYFFEIGKDFNLKPGTPNHPERIEGGLLSYGSDMDINDNPFECGFDRYIDLESDIVFLGKEKLKEIKKKGIRRKLMGVKIETNLINLSAEIPIFNLDEKEIGKLRSAAFSPKFKKVVGIAMIQKDLCKDLQKFKLKLNGNYVFGEVCNLPIV
;
A
#
# COMPACT_ATOMS: atom_id res chain seq x y z
N ASP A 1 27.51 -2.39 -1.49
CA ASP A 1 27.17 -1.12 -2.13
C ASP A 1 25.66 -0.96 -2.23
N ILE A 2 25.19 0.24 -1.96
CA ILE A 2 23.76 0.61 -2.11
C ILE A 2 23.70 1.70 -3.17
N TYR A 3 22.88 1.48 -4.20
CA TYR A 3 22.69 2.44 -5.28
C TYR A 3 21.23 2.45 -5.74
N GLU A 4 20.80 3.55 -6.33
CA GLU A 4 19.51 3.64 -6.99
C GLU A 4 19.61 2.98 -8.37
N ALA A 5 18.80 1.95 -8.59
CA ALA A 5 18.79 1.24 -9.86
C ALA A 5 18.08 2.08 -10.94
N ASN A 6 18.69 2.18 -12.12
CA ASN A 6 18.07 2.86 -13.27
C ASN A 6 17.12 1.89 -13.98
N VAL A 7 15.94 1.72 -13.41
CA VAL A 7 14.91 0.82 -13.94
C VAL A 7 13.57 1.52 -14.08
N ASN A 8 12.79 1.08 -15.08
CA ASN A 8 11.37 1.40 -15.20
C ASN A 8 10.56 0.15 -14.86
N THR A 9 9.41 0.30 -14.24
CA THR A 9 8.60 -0.86 -13.85
C THR A 9 7.33 -0.94 -14.67
N ILE A 10 7.10 -2.09 -15.31
CA ILE A 10 5.81 -2.46 -15.89
C ILE A 10 5.09 -3.35 -14.87
N ALA A 11 3.95 -2.89 -14.36
CA ALA A 11 3.13 -3.65 -13.44
C ALA A 11 1.95 -4.31 -14.16
N ILE A 12 1.90 -5.63 -14.13
CA ILE A 12 0.77 -6.44 -14.65
C ILE A 12 -0.03 -6.93 -13.45
N GLN A 13 -1.14 -6.27 -13.17
CA GLN A 13 -1.94 -6.50 -11.97
C GLN A 13 -3.36 -6.96 -12.32
N GLY A 14 -3.96 -7.75 -11.45
CA GLY A 14 -5.34 -8.20 -11.58
C GLY A 14 -5.51 -9.71 -11.63
N PRO A 15 -6.76 -10.20 -11.58
CA PRO A 15 -7.06 -11.64 -11.41
C PRO A 15 -6.62 -12.52 -12.60
N LYS A 16 -6.39 -11.92 -13.77
CA LYS A 16 -5.92 -12.63 -14.97
C LYS A 16 -4.43 -12.41 -15.26
N SER A 17 -3.71 -11.71 -14.38
CA SER A 17 -2.29 -11.38 -14.57
C SER A 17 -1.42 -12.61 -14.76
N GLU A 18 -1.62 -13.67 -13.97
CA GLU A 18 -0.84 -14.90 -14.08
C GLU A 18 -1.01 -15.56 -15.45
N ASN A 19 -2.25 -15.66 -15.95
CA ASN A 19 -2.51 -16.25 -17.27
C ASN A 19 -1.86 -15.45 -18.40
N LEU A 20 -1.87 -14.12 -18.30
CA LEU A 20 -1.22 -13.25 -19.26
C LEU A 20 0.31 -13.40 -19.19
N MET A 21 0.89 -13.44 -17.98
CA MET A 21 2.33 -13.64 -17.79
C MET A 21 2.81 -15.00 -18.34
N ILE A 22 2.01 -16.06 -18.19
CA ILE A 22 2.30 -17.38 -18.77
C ILE A 22 2.34 -17.31 -20.29
N LYS A 23 1.46 -16.55 -20.92
CA LYS A 23 1.46 -16.36 -22.39
C LYS A 23 2.74 -15.69 -22.91
N VAL A 24 3.32 -14.79 -22.09
CA VAL A 24 4.53 -14.04 -22.47
C VAL A 24 5.81 -14.79 -22.12
N PHE A 25 5.89 -15.34 -20.91
CA PHE A 25 7.13 -15.88 -20.36
C PHE A 25 7.12 -17.41 -20.19
N GLY A 26 5.99 -18.07 -20.48
CA GLY A 26 5.85 -19.52 -20.33
C GLY A 26 5.47 -19.97 -18.92
N ASP A 27 5.35 -21.28 -18.77
CA ASP A 27 4.84 -21.92 -17.53
C ASP A 27 5.74 -21.71 -16.32
N GLU A 28 7.01 -21.40 -16.52
CA GLU A 28 7.97 -21.16 -15.45
C GLU A 28 7.56 -19.99 -14.50
N ILE A 29 6.68 -19.09 -14.95
CA ILE A 29 6.18 -18.00 -14.14
C ILE A 29 5.26 -18.47 -13.00
N LYS A 30 4.61 -19.63 -13.14
CA LYS A 30 3.74 -20.24 -12.13
C LYS A 30 4.46 -20.59 -10.83
N GLU A 31 5.74 -20.93 -10.95
CA GLU A 31 6.58 -21.32 -9.80
C GLU A 31 6.96 -20.13 -8.93
N LEU A 32 6.81 -18.91 -9.46
CA LEU A 32 7.20 -17.71 -8.74
C LEU A 32 6.24 -17.46 -7.57
N LYS A 33 6.76 -17.53 -6.36
CA LYS A 33 6.02 -17.30 -5.12
C LYS A 33 5.91 -15.79 -4.83
N PHE A 34 4.91 -15.42 -4.05
CA PHE A 34 4.73 -14.04 -3.60
C PHE A 34 5.98 -13.53 -2.83
N PHE A 35 6.39 -12.30 -3.11
CA PHE A 35 7.64 -11.66 -2.66
C PHE A 35 8.94 -12.32 -3.14
N ASN A 36 8.87 -13.19 -4.15
CA ASN A 36 10.06 -13.71 -4.80
C ASN A 36 10.22 -13.07 -6.19
N TYR A 37 11.40 -13.23 -6.77
CA TYR A 37 11.71 -12.77 -8.11
C TYR A 37 12.39 -13.85 -8.94
N LYS A 38 12.37 -13.70 -10.26
CA LYS A 38 13.03 -14.54 -11.24
C LYS A 38 13.46 -13.71 -12.44
N TYR A 39 14.53 -14.11 -13.09
CA TYR A 39 14.88 -13.56 -14.40
C TYR A 39 14.20 -14.38 -15.48
N CYS A 40 13.39 -13.74 -16.33
CA CYS A 40 12.74 -14.34 -17.47
C CYS A 40 13.20 -13.67 -18.78
N ASN A 41 13.23 -14.43 -19.86
CA ASN A 41 13.68 -13.96 -21.17
C ASN A 41 12.50 -13.50 -22.01
N PHE A 42 12.63 -12.32 -22.59
CA PHE A 42 11.73 -11.83 -23.65
C PHE A 42 12.58 -11.44 -24.86
N LYS A 43 12.44 -12.18 -25.97
CA LYS A 43 13.15 -11.95 -27.23
C LYS A 43 14.68 -11.75 -27.08
N GLY A 44 15.30 -12.55 -26.24
CA GLY A 44 16.75 -12.51 -26.01
C GLY A 44 17.20 -11.55 -24.89
N VAL A 45 16.31 -10.72 -24.35
CA VAL A 45 16.60 -9.81 -23.24
C VAL A 45 16.05 -10.39 -21.94
N LYS A 46 16.90 -10.45 -20.90
CA LYS A 46 16.48 -10.89 -19.56
C LYS A 46 15.89 -9.72 -18.76
N HIS A 47 14.72 -9.93 -18.20
CA HIS A 47 14.06 -9.00 -17.29
C HIS A 47 13.91 -9.63 -15.91
N LEU A 48 14.15 -8.86 -14.85
CA LEU A 48 13.83 -9.26 -13.50
C LEU A 48 12.32 -9.10 -13.29
N ILE A 49 11.65 -10.18 -12.92
CA ILE A 49 10.21 -10.21 -12.66
C ILE A 49 9.99 -10.60 -11.20
N SER A 50 9.26 -9.81 -10.46
CA SER A 50 8.83 -10.11 -9.11
C SER A 50 7.32 -10.39 -9.07
N LYS A 51 6.91 -11.33 -8.20
CA LYS A 51 5.48 -11.56 -7.89
C LYS A 51 5.09 -10.64 -6.73
N THR A 52 4.96 -9.37 -7.08
CA THR A 52 4.66 -8.24 -6.18
C THR A 52 3.65 -7.31 -6.84
N GLY A 53 3.16 -6.32 -6.10
CA GLY A 53 2.29 -5.28 -6.63
C GLY A 53 1.61 -4.46 -5.54
N TYR A 54 1.10 -3.32 -5.94
CA TYR A 54 0.43 -2.35 -5.08
C TYR A 54 -1.06 -2.21 -5.44
N SER A 55 -1.72 -3.34 -5.71
CA SER A 55 -3.09 -3.37 -6.23
C SER A 55 -4.08 -4.14 -5.36
N LYS A 56 -3.60 -4.97 -4.41
CA LYS A 56 -4.42 -5.97 -3.68
C LYS A 56 -5.10 -7.02 -4.60
N GLN A 57 -4.83 -6.97 -5.91
CA GLN A 57 -5.44 -7.86 -6.91
C GLN A 57 -4.54 -9.06 -7.26
N GLY A 58 -3.30 -9.06 -6.74
CA GLY A 58 -2.25 -9.95 -7.20
C GLY A 58 -1.66 -9.50 -8.53
N GLY A 59 -0.49 -10.02 -8.87
CA GLY A 59 0.18 -9.67 -10.12
C GLY A 59 1.69 -9.73 -10.04
N TYR A 60 2.32 -9.06 -10.99
CA TYR A 60 3.75 -9.09 -11.22
C TYR A 60 4.26 -7.68 -11.54
N GLU A 61 5.51 -7.42 -11.16
CA GLU A 61 6.25 -6.22 -11.53
C GLU A 61 7.49 -6.64 -12.31
N ILE A 62 7.66 -6.05 -13.50
CA ILE A 62 8.75 -6.34 -14.43
C ILE A 62 9.68 -5.13 -14.42
N HIS A 63 10.91 -5.33 -13.99
CA HIS A 63 11.92 -4.27 -13.89
C HIS A 63 12.69 -4.17 -15.20
N ILE A 64 12.55 -3.04 -15.88
CA ILE A 64 13.04 -2.78 -17.22
C ILE A 64 14.30 -1.92 -17.14
N GLU A 65 15.46 -2.48 -17.46
CA GLU A 65 16.72 -1.75 -17.61
C GLU A 65 16.91 -1.27 -19.06
N ASN A 66 16.48 -2.07 -20.03
CA ASN A 66 16.55 -1.73 -21.46
C ASN A 66 15.22 -1.14 -21.93
N ILE A 67 15.18 0.17 -22.14
CA ILE A 67 13.97 0.90 -22.53
C ILE A 67 13.35 0.37 -23.83
N LEU A 68 14.16 0.06 -24.85
CA LEU A 68 13.64 -0.43 -26.15
C LEU A 68 12.94 -1.79 -25.99
N SER A 69 13.57 -2.70 -25.24
CA SER A 69 12.94 -3.98 -24.90
C SER A 69 11.68 -3.80 -24.04
N GLY A 70 11.68 -2.82 -23.14
CA GLY A 70 10.52 -2.49 -22.31
C GLY A 70 9.33 -1.99 -23.11
N LEU A 71 9.57 -1.11 -24.10
CA LEU A 71 8.51 -0.62 -24.99
C LEU A 71 7.96 -1.76 -25.85
N GLU A 72 8.83 -2.60 -26.41
CA GLU A 72 8.41 -3.76 -27.20
C GLU A 72 7.60 -4.75 -26.35
N LEU A 73 8.02 -5.00 -25.11
CA LEU A 73 7.29 -5.86 -24.17
C LEU A 73 5.93 -5.25 -23.81
N TYR A 74 5.86 -3.93 -23.60
CA TYR A 74 4.60 -3.23 -23.31
C TYR A 74 3.61 -3.38 -24.47
N ASP A 75 4.04 -3.14 -25.70
CA ASP A 75 3.19 -3.27 -26.90
C ASP A 75 2.75 -4.73 -27.08
N TYR A 76 3.63 -5.68 -26.86
CA TYR A 76 3.33 -7.10 -26.93
C TYR A 76 2.29 -7.51 -25.87
N PHE A 77 2.38 -7.00 -24.64
CA PHE A 77 1.33 -7.22 -23.65
C PHE A 77 -0.04 -6.73 -24.11
N PHE A 78 -0.13 -5.58 -24.75
CA PHE A 78 -1.40 -5.08 -25.27
C PHE A 78 -1.92 -5.85 -26.48
N GLU A 79 -1.04 -6.39 -27.30
CA GLU A 79 -1.42 -7.25 -28.41
C GLU A 79 -2.09 -8.53 -27.91
N ILE A 80 -1.41 -9.31 -27.07
CA ILE A 80 -1.91 -10.59 -26.57
C ILE A 80 -2.90 -10.45 -25.42
N GLY A 81 -2.88 -9.33 -24.72
CA GLY A 81 -3.71 -9.03 -23.57
C GLY A 81 -5.19 -8.78 -23.89
N LYS A 82 -5.55 -8.64 -25.18
CA LYS A 82 -6.93 -8.44 -25.64
C LYS A 82 -7.86 -9.55 -25.14
N ASP A 83 -7.42 -10.80 -25.19
CA ASP A 83 -8.19 -11.97 -24.72
C ASP A 83 -8.37 -11.98 -23.20
N PHE A 84 -7.53 -11.26 -22.46
CA PHE A 84 -7.58 -11.12 -21.02
C PHE A 84 -8.29 -9.85 -20.56
N ASN A 85 -8.78 -9.02 -21.51
CA ASN A 85 -9.35 -7.69 -21.23
C ASN A 85 -8.33 -6.76 -20.55
N LEU A 86 -7.06 -6.83 -21.00
CA LEU A 86 -6.01 -5.94 -20.51
C LEU A 86 -6.33 -4.49 -20.87
N LYS A 87 -6.13 -3.61 -19.91
CA LYS A 87 -6.33 -2.16 -20.08
C LYS A 87 -5.19 -1.40 -19.40
N PRO A 88 -4.85 -0.19 -19.87
CA PRO A 88 -4.02 0.71 -19.08
C PRO A 88 -4.63 0.93 -17.71
N GLY A 89 -3.82 0.92 -16.67
CA GLY A 89 -4.26 1.09 -15.30
C GLY A 89 -3.32 1.95 -14.49
N THR A 90 -3.80 2.36 -13.33
CA THR A 90 -3.03 3.02 -12.29
C THR A 90 -3.32 2.36 -10.95
N PRO A 91 -2.49 2.55 -9.92
CA PRO A 91 -2.80 2.11 -8.57
C PRO A 91 -4.19 2.62 -8.14
N ASN A 92 -5.04 1.71 -7.69
CA ASN A 92 -6.39 2.05 -7.25
C ASN A 92 -6.35 2.61 -5.81
N HIS A 93 -6.51 3.92 -5.67
CA HIS A 93 -6.38 4.60 -4.38
C HIS A 93 -7.38 4.11 -3.31
N PRO A 94 -8.68 3.96 -3.58
CA PRO A 94 -9.62 3.33 -2.64
C PRO A 94 -9.20 1.92 -2.21
N GLU A 95 -8.86 1.05 -3.15
CA GLU A 95 -8.51 -0.34 -2.85
C GLU A 95 -7.22 -0.47 -2.03
N ARG A 96 -6.20 0.37 -2.29
CA ARG A 96 -4.98 0.37 -1.50
C ARG A 96 -5.26 0.78 -0.05
N ILE A 97 -6.14 1.77 0.18
CA ILE A 97 -6.56 2.21 1.52
C ILE A 97 -7.34 1.10 2.22
N GLU A 98 -8.34 0.51 1.55
CA GLU A 98 -9.08 -0.65 2.06
C GLU A 98 -8.15 -1.80 2.44
N GLY A 99 -7.16 -2.06 1.62
CA GLY A 99 -6.16 -3.10 1.82
C GLY A 99 -5.12 -2.81 2.91
N GLY A 100 -5.06 -1.58 3.42
CA GLY A 100 -4.00 -1.17 4.35
C GLY A 100 -2.62 -1.17 3.69
N LEU A 101 -2.55 -0.97 2.37
CA LEU A 101 -1.28 -0.81 1.66
C LEU A 101 -0.78 0.61 1.88
N LEU A 102 0.17 0.75 2.79
CA LEU A 102 0.70 2.05 3.21
C LEU A 102 1.59 2.67 2.13
N SER A 103 1.56 3.99 2.04
CA SER A 103 2.39 4.80 1.16
C SER A 103 3.25 5.74 1.99
N TYR A 104 4.59 5.63 1.82
CA TYR A 104 5.52 6.59 2.43
C TYR A 104 5.33 7.98 1.82
N GLY A 105 5.34 8.99 2.66
CA GLY A 105 5.05 10.37 2.27
C GLY A 105 3.56 10.73 2.30
N SER A 106 2.66 9.74 2.29
CA SER A 106 1.21 9.97 2.42
C SER A 106 0.67 9.49 3.76
N ASP A 107 0.89 8.21 4.10
CA ASP A 107 0.34 7.63 5.33
C ASP A 107 1.33 7.68 6.49
N MET A 108 2.61 7.73 6.20
CA MET A 108 3.71 7.78 7.17
C MET A 108 4.91 8.53 6.59
N ASP A 109 5.74 9.04 7.48
CA ASP A 109 6.97 9.74 7.12
C ASP A 109 8.11 9.44 8.10
N ILE A 110 9.21 10.20 8.01
CA ILE A 110 10.40 10.03 8.86
C ILE A 110 10.13 10.25 10.36
N ASN A 111 9.02 10.88 10.73
CA ASN A 111 8.64 11.15 12.11
C ASN A 111 7.84 10.01 12.74
N ASP A 112 7.48 9.00 11.95
CA ASP A 112 6.73 7.84 12.41
C ASP A 112 7.67 6.65 12.58
N ASN A 113 7.49 5.90 13.64
CA ASN A 113 8.26 4.67 13.82
C ASN A 113 7.50 3.44 13.32
N PRO A 114 8.20 2.35 12.95
CA PRO A 114 7.56 1.17 12.38
C PRO A 114 6.47 0.54 13.25
N PHE A 115 6.55 0.63 14.57
CA PHE A 115 5.52 0.09 15.46
C PHE A 115 4.23 0.92 15.42
N GLU A 116 4.34 2.24 15.27
CA GLU A 116 3.18 3.11 15.04
C GLU A 116 2.49 2.79 13.70
N CYS A 117 3.28 2.35 12.70
CA CYS A 117 2.80 1.97 11.38
C CYS A 117 2.28 0.51 11.30
N GLY A 118 2.37 -0.27 12.38
CA GLY A 118 1.91 -1.66 12.41
C GLY A 118 2.83 -2.65 11.70
N PHE A 119 4.12 -2.34 11.60
CA PHE A 119 5.14 -3.20 10.98
C PHE A 119 5.84 -4.15 11.96
N ASP A 120 5.26 -4.35 13.15
CA ASP A 120 5.82 -5.21 14.20
C ASP A 120 6.28 -6.57 13.67
N ARG A 121 5.48 -7.20 12.81
CA ARG A 121 5.73 -8.53 12.25
C ARG A 121 6.96 -8.63 11.33
N TYR A 122 7.48 -7.50 10.89
CA TYR A 122 8.66 -7.43 10.02
C TYR A 122 9.94 -7.08 10.78
N ILE A 123 9.86 -6.92 12.11
CA ILE A 123 10.97 -6.46 12.94
C ILE A 123 11.30 -7.55 13.95
N ASP A 124 12.44 -8.21 13.75
CA ASP A 124 12.98 -9.17 14.71
C ASP A 124 14.06 -8.49 15.55
N LEU A 125 13.69 -8.13 16.80
CA LEU A 125 14.62 -7.52 17.74
C LEU A 125 15.40 -8.55 18.57
N GLU A 126 14.96 -9.81 18.56
CA GLU A 126 15.53 -10.86 19.39
C GLU A 126 16.67 -11.62 18.68
N SER A 127 16.71 -11.59 17.33
CA SER A 127 17.79 -12.22 16.57
C SER A 127 19.15 -11.57 16.83
N ASP A 128 20.25 -12.29 16.58
CA ASP A 128 21.61 -11.77 16.67
C ASP A 128 21.99 -10.84 15.51
N ILE A 129 21.11 -10.69 14.52
CA ILE A 129 21.35 -9.83 13.36
C ILE A 129 21.41 -8.38 13.80
N VAL A 130 22.54 -7.71 13.50
CA VAL A 130 22.71 -6.28 13.74
C VAL A 130 22.21 -5.52 12.52
N PHE A 131 21.33 -4.55 12.76
CA PHE A 131 20.82 -3.66 11.72
C PHE A 131 20.68 -2.22 12.24
N LEU A 132 20.68 -1.27 11.32
CA LEU A 132 20.58 0.15 11.65
C LEU A 132 19.23 0.43 12.36
N GLY A 133 19.29 1.08 13.53
CA GLY A 133 18.11 1.44 14.32
C GLY A 133 17.63 0.37 15.31
N LYS A 134 18.23 -0.84 15.36
CA LYS A 134 17.78 -1.93 16.24
C LYS A 134 17.67 -1.49 17.72
N GLU A 135 18.71 -0.84 18.27
CA GLU A 135 18.69 -0.39 19.67
C GLU A 135 17.62 0.67 19.92
N LYS A 136 17.42 1.58 18.97
CA LYS A 136 16.35 2.58 19.07
C LYS A 136 14.96 1.93 19.05
N LEU A 137 14.76 0.93 18.23
CA LEU A 137 13.51 0.17 18.18
C LEU A 137 13.26 -0.62 19.46
N LYS A 138 14.31 -1.18 20.11
CA LYS A 138 14.19 -1.80 21.43
C LYS A 138 13.73 -0.79 22.51
N GLU A 139 14.29 0.43 22.49
CA GLU A 139 13.85 1.48 23.40
C GLU A 139 12.38 1.85 23.20
N ILE A 140 11.95 2.00 21.94
CA ILE A 140 10.56 2.33 21.58
C ILE A 140 9.64 1.19 22.02
N LYS A 141 10.00 -0.07 21.76
CA LYS A 141 9.23 -1.24 22.19
C LYS A 141 9.04 -1.26 23.71
N LYS A 142 10.10 -0.96 24.46
CA LYS A 142 10.08 -0.90 25.94
C LYS A 142 9.19 0.23 26.47
N LYS A 143 9.26 1.42 25.86
CA LYS A 143 8.44 2.60 26.23
C LYS A 143 6.99 2.47 25.79
N GLY A 144 6.75 1.68 24.75
CA GLY A 144 5.47 1.61 24.04
C GLY A 144 5.25 2.78 23.09
N ILE A 145 4.31 2.62 22.17
CA ILE A 145 3.89 3.65 21.23
C ILE A 145 2.80 4.54 21.83
N ARG A 146 2.74 5.79 21.41
CA ARG A 146 1.72 6.76 21.83
C ARG A 146 0.57 6.90 20.86
N ARG A 147 0.78 6.52 19.60
CA ARG A 147 -0.17 6.62 18.49
C ARG A 147 -0.01 5.43 17.56
N LYS A 148 -0.98 5.18 16.71
CA LYS A 148 -0.95 4.07 15.75
C LYS A 148 -1.73 4.41 14.50
N LEU A 149 -1.28 3.92 13.34
CA LEU A 149 -2.06 3.95 12.11
C LEU A 149 -3.24 2.99 12.20
N MET A 150 -4.41 3.53 11.94
CA MET A 150 -5.68 2.81 11.95
C MET A 150 -6.45 3.08 10.66
N GLY A 151 -7.32 2.16 10.29
CA GLY A 151 -8.36 2.40 9.31
C GLY A 151 -9.45 3.28 9.91
N VAL A 152 -10.14 4.03 9.05
CA VAL A 152 -11.32 4.81 9.42
C VAL A 152 -12.39 4.69 8.36
N LYS A 153 -13.66 4.71 8.78
CA LYS A 153 -14.84 4.84 7.92
C LYS A 153 -15.53 6.16 8.26
N ILE A 154 -15.81 7.00 7.28
CA ILE A 154 -16.34 8.36 7.47
C ILE A 154 -17.68 8.47 6.78
N GLU A 155 -18.67 9.01 7.45
CA GLU A 155 -20.05 9.14 6.98
C GLU A 155 -20.19 10.29 5.96
N THR A 156 -19.51 10.15 4.84
CA THR A 156 -19.57 11.05 3.69
C THR A 156 -19.26 10.29 2.40
N ASN A 157 -19.74 10.82 1.29
CA ASN A 157 -19.46 10.27 -0.05
C ASN A 157 -18.37 11.06 -0.78
N LEU A 158 -17.95 12.20 -0.24
CA LEU A 158 -16.97 13.07 -0.88
C LEU A 158 -15.92 13.53 0.12
N ILE A 159 -14.67 13.43 -0.28
CA ILE A 159 -13.54 14.03 0.42
C ILE A 159 -12.51 14.51 -0.59
N ASN A 160 -11.95 15.68 -0.33
CA ASN A 160 -10.76 16.18 -1.00
C ASN A 160 -9.69 16.38 0.07
N LEU A 161 -8.66 15.55 0.03
CA LEU A 161 -7.58 15.55 1.01
C LEU A 161 -6.31 16.08 0.35
N SER A 162 -6.06 17.37 0.49
CA SER A 162 -4.82 18.04 0.04
C SER A 162 -3.76 18.14 1.13
N ALA A 163 -4.15 17.94 2.39
CA ALA A 163 -3.30 17.93 3.58
C ALA A 163 -3.94 17.08 4.68
N GLU A 164 -3.17 16.73 5.71
CA GLU A 164 -3.70 16.02 6.88
C GLU A 164 -4.86 16.79 7.53
N ILE A 165 -5.93 16.08 7.88
CA ILE A 165 -7.10 16.66 8.55
C ILE A 165 -7.13 16.19 10.01
N PRO A 166 -7.21 17.14 10.99
CA PRO A 166 -7.37 16.78 12.39
C PRO A 166 -8.64 15.97 12.65
N ILE A 167 -8.52 14.95 13.49
CA ILE A 167 -9.62 14.13 13.97
C ILE A 167 -9.85 14.42 15.46
N PHE A 168 -11.10 14.59 15.84
CA PHE A 168 -11.50 14.93 17.21
C PHE A 168 -12.40 13.83 17.79
N ASN A 169 -12.30 13.62 19.09
CA ASN A 169 -13.33 12.86 19.81
C ASN A 169 -14.64 13.67 19.90
N LEU A 170 -15.68 13.09 20.49
CA LEU A 170 -16.96 13.76 20.63
C LEU A 170 -16.90 15.01 21.53
N ASP A 171 -15.94 15.03 22.47
CA ASP A 171 -15.66 16.14 23.41
C ASP A 171 -14.73 17.21 22.82
N GLU A 172 -14.52 17.23 21.49
CA GLU A 172 -13.71 18.21 20.76
C GLU A 172 -12.20 18.18 21.02
N LYS A 173 -11.71 17.14 21.68
CA LYS A 173 -10.28 16.95 21.87
C LYS A 173 -9.69 16.31 20.62
N GLU A 174 -8.61 16.87 20.08
CA GLU A 174 -7.86 16.27 18.97
C GLU A 174 -7.25 14.92 19.40
N ILE A 175 -7.53 13.88 18.63
CA ILE A 175 -7.11 12.50 18.88
C ILE A 175 -6.20 11.93 17.81
N GLY A 176 -6.00 12.64 16.72
CA GLY A 176 -5.17 12.20 15.61
C GLY A 176 -5.39 12.99 14.35
N LYS A 177 -4.87 12.43 13.26
CA LYS A 177 -4.96 13.07 11.93
C LYS A 177 -5.27 12.04 10.86
N LEU A 178 -6.20 12.39 9.97
CA LEU A 178 -6.48 11.67 8.74
C LEU A 178 -5.37 11.99 7.73
N ARG A 179 -4.72 10.96 7.18
CA ARG A 179 -3.57 11.08 6.28
C ARG A 179 -3.89 10.70 4.85
N SER A 180 -4.75 9.71 4.66
CA SER A 180 -5.24 9.31 3.34
C SER A 180 -6.71 8.99 3.42
N ALA A 181 -7.46 9.33 2.39
CA ALA A 181 -8.88 9.00 2.31
C ALA A 181 -9.37 8.96 0.87
N ALA A 182 -10.34 8.10 0.59
CA ALA A 182 -11.02 8.01 -0.68
C ALA A 182 -12.42 7.43 -0.50
N PHE A 183 -13.33 7.75 -1.42
CA PHE A 183 -14.63 7.09 -1.47
C PHE A 183 -14.45 5.63 -1.88
N SER A 184 -15.01 4.72 -1.10
CA SER A 184 -15.04 3.29 -1.38
C SER A 184 -16.41 2.87 -1.92
N PRO A 185 -16.49 2.39 -3.17
CA PRO A 185 -17.71 1.80 -3.70
C PRO A 185 -18.17 0.56 -2.91
N LYS A 186 -17.22 -0.20 -2.37
CA LYS A 186 -17.48 -1.39 -1.56
C LYS A 186 -18.22 -1.06 -0.26
N PHE A 187 -17.75 -0.03 0.46
CA PHE A 187 -18.32 0.38 1.74
C PHE A 187 -19.40 1.47 1.59
N LYS A 188 -19.56 2.05 0.38
CA LYS A 188 -20.51 3.15 0.08
C LYS A 188 -20.31 4.37 0.98
N LYS A 189 -19.07 4.61 1.40
CA LYS A 189 -18.64 5.74 2.24
C LYS A 189 -17.16 6.02 2.03
N VAL A 190 -16.67 7.11 2.57
CA VAL A 190 -15.24 7.39 2.56
C VAL A 190 -14.53 6.47 3.55
N VAL A 191 -13.45 5.85 3.08
CA VAL A 191 -12.51 5.10 3.92
C VAL A 191 -11.17 5.85 3.96
N GLY A 192 -10.43 5.68 5.05
CA GLY A 192 -9.16 6.38 5.20
C GLY A 192 -8.17 5.67 6.09
N ILE A 193 -6.96 6.20 6.12
CA ILE A 193 -5.89 5.82 7.03
C ILE A 193 -5.57 7.04 7.89
N ALA A 194 -5.57 6.85 9.20
CA ALA A 194 -5.36 7.91 10.17
C ALA A 194 -4.34 7.50 11.24
N MET A 195 -3.50 8.44 11.65
CA MET A 195 -2.64 8.28 12.82
C MET A 195 -3.42 8.72 14.05
N ILE A 196 -3.71 7.81 14.97
CA ILE A 196 -4.62 8.02 16.11
C ILE A 196 -3.90 7.73 17.43
N GLN A 197 -4.22 8.46 18.50
CA GLN A 197 -3.74 8.21 19.86
C GLN A 197 -4.05 6.77 20.27
N LYS A 198 -3.06 6.04 20.80
CA LYS A 198 -3.13 4.59 21.02
C LYS A 198 -4.31 4.15 21.86
N ASP A 199 -4.64 4.89 22.92
CA ASP A 199 -5.73 4.55 23.82
C ASP A 199 -7.11 4.61 23.17
N LEU A 200 -7.20 5.28 22.00
CA LEU A 200 -8.40 5.44 21.19
C LEU A 200 -8.38 4.60 19.90
N CYS A 201 -7.38 3.74 19.72
CA CYS A 201 -7.29 2.77 18.63
C CYS A 201 -8.18 1.55 18.88
N LYS A 202 -9.44 1.77 19.25
CA LYS A 202 -10.45 0.71 19.44
C LYS A 202 -11.36 0.65 18.24
N ASP A 203 -11.70 -0.57 17.83
CA ASP A 203 -12.68 -0.78 16.76
C ASP A 203 -14.02 -0.13 17.13
N LEU A 204 -14.64 0.51 16.13
CA LEU A 204 -15.88 1.29 16.25
C LEU A 204 -15.79 2.53 17.18
N GLN A 205 -14.59 2.94 17.61
CA GLN A 205 -14.42 4.20 18.33
C GLN A 205 -14.91 5.37 17.46
N LYS A 206 -15.90 6.11 17.93
CA LYS A 206 -16.48 7.26 17.21
C LYS A 206 -15.57 8.47 17.28
N PHE A 207 -15.53 9.20 16.17
CA PHE A 207 -14.82 10.48 16.06
C PHE A 207 -15.59 11.44 15.15
N LYS A 208 -15.15 12.69 15.13
CA LYS A 208 -15.60 13.71 14.18
C LYS A 208 -14.40 14.43 13.54
N LEU A 209 -14.59 14.93 12.34
CA LEU A 209 -13.63 15.80 11.64
C LEU A 209 -14.37 16.91 10.92
N LYS A 210 -13.68 17.99 10.62
CA LYS A 210 -14.29 19.15 9.97
C LYS A 210 -13.98 19.14 8.48
N LEU A 211 -15.02 19.05 7.64
CA LEU A 211 -14.92 19.13 6.19
C LEU A 211 -15.75 20.32 5.70
N ASN A 212 -15.12 21.24 4.95
CA ASN A 212 -15.79 22.43 4.41
C ASN A 212 -16.63 23.20 5.46
N GLY A 213 -16.09 23.32 6.67
CA GLY A 213 -16.73 24.03 7.76
C GLY A 213 -17.73 23.22 8.60
N ASN A 214 -18.16 22.03 8.15
CA ASN A 214 -19.13 21.17 8.83
C ASN A 214 -18.46 19.97 9.50
N TYR A 215 -19.00 19.55 10.63
CA TYR A 215 -18.59 18.29 11.26
C TYR A 215 -19.19 17.10 10.53
N VAL A 216 -18.32 16.14 10.23
CA VAL A 216 -18.68 14.82 9.70
C VAL A 216 -18.22 13.77 10.71
N PHE A 217 -19.02 12.74 10.91
CA PHE A 217 -18.73 11.68 11.86
C PHE A 217 -18.07 10.48 11.16
N GLY A 218 -17.34 9.69 11.95
CA GLY A 218 -16.73 8.47 11.49
C GLY A 218 -16.44 7.51 12.64
N GLU A 219 -15.90 6.38 12.27
CA GLU A 219 -15.48 5.34 13.22
C GLU A 219 -14.12 4.78 12.85
N VAL A 220 -13.35 4.44 13.89
CA VAL A 220 -12.07 3.78 13.77
C VAL A 220 -12.29 2.31 13.45
N CYS A 221 -11.43 1.73 12.63
CA CYS A 221 -11.41 0.29 12.34
C CYS A 221 -9.98 -0.21 12.17
N ASN A 222 -9.81 -1.52 12.14
CA ASN A 222 -8.51 -2.11 11.89
C ASN A 222 -8.10 -1.97 10.40
N LEU A 223 -6.82 -2.14 10.13
CA LEU A 223 -6.26 -2.32 8.79
C LEU A 223 -5.89 -3.80 8.61
N PRO A 224 -6.21 -4.43 7.46
CA PRO A 224 -7.06 -3.92 6.37
C PRO A 224 -8.50 -3.64 6.81
N ILE A 225 -9.16 -2.71 6.11
CA ILE A 225 -10.57 -2.36 6.37
C ILE A 225 -11.47 -3.49 5.87
N VAL A 226 -12.28 -4.04 6.76
CA VAL A 226 -13.21 -5.15 6.49
C VAL A 226 -14.64 -4.77 6.79
#